data_3cde41719934b9ef1a461d2b4172451d
#
_entry.id   3cde41719934b9ef1a461d2b4172451d
#
_cell.length_a   1.000
_cell.length_b   1.000
_cell.length_c   1.000
_cell.angle_alpha   90.00
_cell.angle_beta   90.00
_cell.angle_gamma   90.00
#
_symmetry.space_group_name_H-M   'P 1'
#
loop_
_entity.id
_entity.type
_entity.pdbx_description
1 polymer ?
#
loop_
_entity_poly.entity_id
_entity_poly.type
_entity_poly.pdbx_seq_one_letter_code
_entity_poly.pdbx_strand_id
1 'polypeptide(L)' 'MRKLLNRKIVQQGGICAICHEDFTDYNEVVPDHKDPKGMGGAWRDDHPDNIQATHWWCNEEKGSTRTDE' A
#
# COMPACT_ATOMS: atom_id res chain seq x y z
N MET A 1 3.42 -7.10 10.21
CA MET A 1 3.04 -6.51 8.92
C MET A 1 1.95 -7.28 8.20
N ARG A 2 1.94 -8.61 8.28
CA ARG A 2 0.91 -9.41 7.59
C ARG A 2 -0.52 -9.09 8.03
N LYS A 3 -0.74 -8.93 9.33
CA LYS A 3 -2.09 -8.60 9.82
C LYS A 3 -2.56 -7.25 9.31
N LEU A 4 -1.66 -6.29 9.27
CA LEU A 4 -1.98 -4.97 8.74
C LEU A 4 -2.26 -5.05 7.24
N LEU A 5 -1.44 -5.79 6.50
CA LEU A 5 -1.62 -5.96 5.07
C LEU A 5 -2.97 -6.61 4.77
N ASN A 6 -3.33 -7.67 5.50
CA ASN A 6 -4.62 -8.32 5.33
C ASN A 6 -5.77 -7.36 5.58
N ARG A 7 -5.65 -6.55 6.63
CA ARG A 7 -6.66 -5.54 6.94
C ARG A 7 -6.81 -4.54 5.82
N LYS A 8 -5.69 -4.11 5.23
CA LYS A 8 -5.73 -3.16 4.13
C LYS A 8 -6.37 -3.76 2.89
N ILE A 9 -6.10 -5.02 2.60
CA ILE A 9 -6.74 -5.72 1.48
C ILE A 9 -8.26 -5.68 1.66
N VAL A 10 -8.75 -6.01 2.86
CA VAL A 10 -10.17 -6.01 3.15
C VAL A 10 -10.75 -4.60 3.03
N GLN A 11 -10.06 -3.61 3.60
CA GLN A 11 -10.52 -2.21 3.54
C GLN A 11 -10.60 -1.70 2.11
N GLN A 12 -9.73 -2.19 1.24
CA GLN A 12 -9.69 -1.79 -0.16
C GLN A 12 -10.60 -2.62 -1.05
N GLY A 13 -11.32 -3.59 -0.46
CA GLY A 13 -12.20 -4.47 -1.23
C GLY A 13 -11.47 -5.43 -2.13
N GLY A 14 -10.23 -5.79 -1.77
CA GLY A 14 -9.42 -6.70 -2.57
C GLY A 14 -8.85 -6.07 -3.82
N ILE A 15 -8.70 -4.76 -3.84
CA ILE A 15 -8.28 -3.99 -5.01
C ILE A 15 -6.96 -3.28 -4.72
N CYS A 16 -6.05 -3.29 -5.69
CA CYS A 16 -4.78 -2.58 -5.61
C CYS A 16 -5.03 -1.08 -5.46
N ALA A 17 -4.28 -0.45 -4.57
CA ALA A 17 -4.43 0.99 -4.31
C ALA A 17 -3.86 1.84 -5.44
N ILE A 18 -3.05 1.28 -6.32
CA ILE A 18 -2.41 2.02 -7.41
C ILE A 18 -3.17 1.86 -8.72
N CYS A 19 -3.33 0.62 -9.19
CA CYS A 19 -3.96 0.37 -10.49
C CYS A 19 -5.46 0.12 -10.39
N HIS A 20 -5.98 -0.08 -9.18
CA HIS A 20 -7.40 -0.31 -8.91
C HIS A 20 -7.94 -1.59 -9.53
N GLU A 21 -7.05 -2.57 -9.75
CA GLU A 21 -7.46 -3.87 -10.23
C GLU A 21 -7.45 -4.89 -9.10
N ASP A 22 -8.27 -5.94 -9.25
CA ASP A 22 -8.40 -6.97 -8.22
C ASP A 22 -7.08 -7.69 -7.99
N PHE A 23 -6.83 -8.05 -6.74
CA PHE A 23 -5.75 -8.98 -6.43
C PHE A 23 -6.23 -10.39 -6.76
N THR A 24 -5.45 -11.11 -7.55
CA THR A 24 -5.78 -12.48 -7.93
C THR A 24 -5.04 -13.51 -7.07
N ASP A 25 -3.95 -13.10 -6.43
CA ASP A 25 -3.15 -13.97 -5.58
C ASP A 25 -2.59 -13.13 -4.44
N TYR A 26 -2.66 -13.67 -3.22
CA TYR A 26 -2.09 -13.01 -2.06
C TYR A 26 -0.60 -12.72 -2.24
N ASN A 27 0.11 -13.58 -2.98
CA ASN A 27 1.54 -13.40 -3.22
C ASN A 27 1.84 -12.18 -4.10
N GLU A 28 0.85 -11.63 -4.78
CA GLU A 28 1.01 -10.41 -5.57
C GLU A 28 1.03 -9.18 -4.69
N VAL A 29 0.54 -9.29 -3.46
CA VAL A 29 0.25 -8.15 -2.61
C VAL A 29 1.44 -7.83 -1.74
N VAL A 30 1.84 -6.57 -1.74
CA VAL A 30 2.90 -6.08 -0.87
C VAL A 30 2.42 -4.81 -0.18
N PRO A 31 2.96 -4.50 1.01
CA PRO A 31 2.67 -3.23 1.65
C PRO A 31 3.41 -2.11 0.94
N ASP A 32 2.72 -1.01 0.70
CA ASP A 32 3.29 0.17 0.07
C ASP A 32 3.09 1.36 0.98
N HIS A 33 4.09 2.21 1.07
CA HIS A 33 4.00 3.45 1.85
C HIS A 33 3.41 4.53 0.94
N LYS A 34 2.29 5.11 1.37
CA LYS A 34 1.65 6.19 0.62
C LYS A 34 2.59 7.37 0.47
N ASP A 35 3.30 7.69 1.55
CA ASP A 35 4.30 8.75 1.58
C ASP A 35 5.58 8.17 2.13
N PRO A 36 6.65 8.04 1.33
CA PRO A 36 7.89 7.43 1.77
C PRO A 36 8.58 8.20 2.89
N LYS A 37 8.23 9.47 3.10
CA LYS A 37 8.79 10.31 4.16
C LYS A 37 7.94 10.32 5.43
N GLY A 38 6.82 9.59 5.40
CA GLY A 38 5.85 9.62 6.48
C GLY A 38 4.84 10.74 6.28
N MET A 39 3.93 10.87 7.23
CA MET A 39 2.82 11.80 7.08
C MET A 39 2.92 12.90 8.12
N GLY A 40 3.72 13.91 7.83
CA GLY A 40 3.76 15.12 8.62
C GLY A 40 4.52 15.03 9.92
N GLY A 41 5.63 14.37 9.95
CA GLY A 41 6.54 14.42 11.09
C GLY A 41 6.09 13.70 12.35
N ALA A 42 4.81 13.68 12.65
CA ALA A 42 4.27 13.00 13.82
C ALA A 42 4.07 11.50 13.56
N TRP A 43 3.99 11.10 12.32
CA TRP A 43 3.75 9.72 11.93
C TRP A 43 5.02 9.10 11.36
N ARG A 44 5.23 7.85 11.71
CA ARG A 44 6.29 7.06 11.10
C ARG A 44 5.83 6.63 9.71
N ASP A 45 6.79 6.32 8.85
CA ASP A 45 6.47 5.83 7.51
C ASP A 45 5.71 4.50 7.56
N ASP A 46 5.85 3.72 8.63
CA ASP A 46 5.12 2.46 8.80
C ASP A 46 3.80 2.61 9.57
N HIS A 47 3.35 3.84 9.78
CA HIS A 47 2.07 4.08 10.44
C HIS A 47 0.93 3.43 9.62
N PRO A 48 -0.05 2.79 10.28
CA PRO A 48 -1.14 2.10 9.55
C PRO A 48 -1.84 2.96 8.51
N ASP A 49 -2.02 4.24 8.77
CA ASP A 49 -2.70 5.13 7.82
C ASP A 49 -1.81 5.49 6.64
N ASN A 50 -0.52 5.21 6.73
CA ASN A 50 0.43 5.45 5.66
C ASN A 50 0.71 4.20 4.82
N ILE A 51 0.08 3.07 5.16
CA ILE A 51 0.29 1.79 4.47
C ILE A 51 -0.93 1.47 3.62
N GLN A 52 -0.69 0.94 2.44
CA GLN A 52 -1.73 0.46 1.55
C GLN A 52 -1.29 -0.85 0.90
N ALA A 53 -2.26 -1.64 0.43
CA ALA A 53 -1.97 -2.89 -0.25
C ALA A 53 -1.91 -2.63 -1.76
N THR A 54 -0.85 -3.10 -2.40
CA THR A 54 -0.65 -2.91 -3.83
C THR A 54 -0.06 -4.18 -4.45
N HIS A 55 -0.13 -4.29 -5.78
CA HIS A 55 0.63 -5.29 -6.49
C HIS A 55 2.12 -4.97 -6.38
N TRP A 56 2.97 -6.02 -6.32
CA TRP A 56 4.40 -5.79 -6.19
C TRP A 56 4.95 -5.02 -7.39
N TRP A 57 4.43 -5.28 -8.58
CA TRP A 57 4.90 -4.57 -9.80
C TRP A 57 4.44 -3.12 -9.80
N CYS A 58 3.26 -2.83 -9.27
CA CYS A 58 2.80 -1.45 -9.14
C CYS A 58 3.65 -0.68 -8.15
N ASN A 59 3.98 -1.32 -7.02
CA ASN A 59 4.83 -0.72 -6.01
C ASN A 59 6.23 -0.42 -6.56
N GLU A 60 6.78 -1.37 -7.31
CA GLU A 60 8.09 -1.21 -7.91
C GLU A 60 8.10 -0.06 -8.92
N GLU A 61 7.06 0.02 -9.75
CA GLU A 61 6.92 1.09 -10.72
C GLU A 61 6.74 2.45 -10.07
N LYS A 62 5.95 2.49 -8.98
CA LYS A 62 5.74 3.71 -8.22
C LYS A 62 7.03 4.20 -7.58
N GLY A 63 7.86 3.28 -7.10
CA GLY A 63 9.07 3.63 -6.39
C GLY A 63 8.76 4.41 -5.12
N SER A 64 9.36 5.59 -4.97
CA SER A 64 9.13 6.46 -3.80
C SER A 64 8.17 7.60 -4.08
N THR A 65 7.43 7.53 -5.19
CA THR A 65 6.45 8.56 -5.54
C THR A 65 5.17 8.38 -4.72
N ARG A 66 4.53 9.49 -4.37
CA ARG A 66 3.25 9.43 -3.66
C ARG A 66 2.16 8.99 -4.62
N THR A 67 1.23 8.17 -4.09
CA THR A 67 0.14 7.66 -4.91
C THR A 67 -1.02 8.64 -5.08
N ASP A 68 -1.12 9.62 -4.21
CA ASP A 68 -2.22 10.58 -4.24
C ASP A 68 -1.89 11.81 -5.09
N GLU A 69 -0.86 11.74 -5.83
CA GLU A 69 -0.50 12.77 -6.77
C GLU A 69 -1.26 12.59 -8.10
#